data_299491d30ebf16f4c594977ee9d400f4
#
_entry.id   299491d30ebf16f4c594977ee9d400f4
#
_cell.length_a   1.000
_cell.length_b   1.000
_cell.length_c   1.000
_cell.angle_alpha   90.00
_cell.angle_beta   90.00
_cell.angle_gamma   90.00
#
_symmetry.space_group_name_H-M   'P 1'
#
loop_
_entity.id
_entity.type
_entity.pdbx_description
1 polymer ?
#
loop_
_entity_poly.entity_id
_entity_poly.type
_entity_poly.pdbx_seq_one_letter_code
_entity_poly.pdbx_strand_id
1 'polypeptide(L)'
;NGVLTTLNLRYNSIRAEGAAAIAEALRVNGVLKNLNLGENEIGDEGAKAIGGALAVNGVLTNLVLMSNNIGDEGAAALASALRVNGVLTSLDVGFNDLTEEAALGIVRVERQRNKLTSLGLGDCGIGPTGAAEIAEYVSGSAVLKNIDLSYNNLGDEGRKERFTVSGREGFELGM
;
A
#
# COMPACT_ATOMS: atom_id res chain seq x y z
N ASN A 1 4.19 24.42 7.77
CA ASN A 1 4.52 24.77 6.38
C ASN A 1 3.25 24.65 5.53
N GLY A 2 2.78 25.75 4.94
CA GLY A 2 1.55 25.80 4.14
C GLY A 2 1.75 25.55 2.63
N VAL A 3 2.93 25.11 2.18
CA VAL A 3 3.24 24.99 0.75
C VAL A 3 3.88 23.66 0.34
N LEU A 4 4.42 22.88 1.29
CA LEU A 4 5.08 21.62 0.97
C LEU A 4 4.04 20.54 0.67
N THR A 5 3.91 20.16 -0.58
CA THR A 5 2.94 19.15 -1.04
C THR A 5 3.56 17.78 -1.29
N THR A 6 4.89 17.70 -1.40
CA THR A 6 5.62 16.45 -1.65
C THR A 6 6.84 16.37 -0.75
N LEU A 7 6.98 15.28 -0.01
CA LEU A 7 8.11 15.00 0.86
C LEU A 7 8.65 13.60 0.56
N ASN A 8 9.91 13.54 0.18
CA ASN A 8 10.60 12.28 -0.05
C ASN A 8 11.65 12.09 1.04
N LEU A 9 11.45 11.06 1.85
CA LEU A 9 12.33 10.65 2.95
C LEU A 9 12.88 9.24 2.75
N ARG A 10 12.85 8.73 1.51
CA ARG A 10 13.33 7.39 1.20
C ARG A 10 14.80 7.22 1.65
N TYR A 11 15.13 6.04 2.18
CA TYR A 11 16.50 5.64 2.53
C TYR A 11 17.16 6.51 3.63
N ASN A 12 16.49 6.65 4.80
CA ASN A 12 16.96 7.51 5.90
C ASN A 12 17.00 6.85 7.28
N SER A 13 16.79 5.54 7.37
CA SER A 13 16.78 4.81 8.66
C SER A 13 15.88 5.47 9.73
N ILE A 14 14.68 5.88 9.32
CA ILE A 14 13.72 6.62 10.17
C ILE A 14 13.25 5.77 11.36
N ARG A 15 13.07 4.46 11.14
CA ARG A 15 12.62 3.51 12.16
C ARG A 15 11.24 3.85 12.76
N ALA A 16 10.80 3.06 13.73
CA ALA A 16 9.47 3.24 14.34
C ALA A 16 9.30 4.61 15.02
N GLU A 17 10.33 5.09 15.73
CA GLU A 17 10.27 6.37 16.46
C GLU A 17 10.13 7.55 15.50
N GLY A 18 10.93 7.58 14.41
CA GLY A 18 10.83 8.62 13.40
C GLY A 18 9.50 8.57 12.66
N ALA A 19 8.99 7.37 12.37
CA ALA A 19 7.67 7.19 11.76
C ALA A 19 6.54 7.70 12.67
N ALA A 20 6.63 7.48 13.99
CA ALA A 20 5.67 8.02 14.95
C ALA A 20 5.69 9.56 14.99
N ALA A 21 6.88 10.18 14.95
CA ALA A 21 7.00 11.64 14.88
C ALA A 21 6.40 12.22 13.59
N ILE A 22 6.62 11.55 12.45
CA ILE A 22 6.01 11.92 11.17
C ILE A 22 4.48 11.76 11.24
N ALA A 23 4.00 10.68 11.84
CA ALA A 23 2.58 10.43 12.03
C ALA A 23 1.89 11.55 12.81
N GLU A 24 2.49 12.00 13.91
CA GLU A 24 1.95 13.15 14.68
C GLU A 24 1.89 14.43 13.84
N ALA A 25 2.93 14.69 13.04
CA ALA A 25 2.92 15.84 12.12
C ALA A 25 1.82 15.71 11.05
N LEU A 26 1.58 14.49 10.53
CA LEU A 26 0.54 14.22 9.51
C LEU A 26 -0.87 14.48 10.04
N ARG A 27 -1.15 14.24 11.34
CA ARG A 27 -2.47 14.46 11.95
C ARG A 27 -2.98 15.89 11.78
N VAL A 28 -2.06 16.85 11.79
CA VAL A 28 -2.38 18.29 11.71
C VAL A 28 -1.96 18.94 10.38
N ASN A 29 -1.29 18.19 9.52
CA ASN A 29 -0.84 18.72 8.25
C ASN A 29 -1.99 18.74 7.22
N GLY A 30 -2.32 19.93 6.72
CA GLY A 30 -3.40 20.18 5.76
C GLY A 30 -2.93 20.39 4.32
N VAL A 31 -1.65 20.09 3.96
CA VAL A 31 -1.14 20.44 2.62
C VAL A 31 -0.33 19.33 1.96
N LEU A 32 0.28 18.40 2.71
CA LEU A 32 1.13 17.35 2.17
C LEU A 32 0.28 16.30 1.45
N LYS A 33 0.50 16.15 0.15
CA LYS A 33 -0.24 15.22 -0.71
C LYS A 33 0.54 13.94 -0.99
N ASN A 34 1.86 14.02 -1.07
CA ASN A 34 2.71 12.89 -1.43
C ASN A 34 3.79 12.70 -0.36
N LEU A 35 3.84 11.52 0.23
CA LEU A 35 4.85 11.12 1.21
C LEU A 35 5.50 9.81 0.78
N ASN A 36 6.82 9.85 0.62
CA ASN A 36 7.62 8.65 0.38
C ASN A 36 8.48 8.35 1.62
N LEU A 37 8.20 7.22 2.25
CA LEU A 37 8.91 6.67 3.39
C LEU A 37 9.57 5.32 3.07
N GLY A 38 9.74 4.97 1.80
CA GLY A 38 10.35 3.70 1.40
C GLY A 38 11.76 3.51 1.98
N GLU A 39 12.15 2.27 2.26
CA GLU A 39 13.48 1.89 2.74
C GLU A 39 13.90 2.61 4.04
N ASN A 40 13.12 2.47 5.12
CA ASN A 40 13.34 3.20 6.38
C ASN A 40 13.26 2.36 7.67
N GLU A 41 13.13 1.05 7.59
CA GLU A 41 13.09 0.16 8.76
C GLU A 41 11.96 0.53 9.76
N ILE A 42 10.78 0.93 9.25
CA ILE A 42 9.68 1.48 10.06
C ILE A 42 9.04 0.42 10.95
N GLY A 43 8.93 -0.83 10.46
CA GLY A 43 8.32 -1.94 11.18
C GLY A 43 6.82 -1.76 11.48
N ASP A 44 6.24 -2.70 12.21
CA ASP A 44 4.81 -2.69 12.54
C ASP A 44 4.40 -1.50 13.41
N GLU A 45 5.21 -1.14 14.39
CA GLU A 45 4.90 -0.03 15.29
C GLU A 45 4.85 1.32 14.54
N GLY A 46 5.80 1.55 13.63
CA GLY A 46 5.77 2.73 12.78
C GLY A 46 4.58 2.72 11.81
N ALA A 47 4.26 1.56 11.22
CA ALA A 47 3.09 1.41 10.36
C ALA A 47 1.76 1.63 11.10
N LYS A 48 1.65 1.17 12.37
CA LYS A 48 0.51 1.46 13.25
C LYS A 48 0.36 2.97 13.50
N ALA A 49 1.46 3.65 13.78
CA ALA A 49 1.45 5.10 13.99
C ALA A 49 0.99 5.85 12.72
N ILE A 50 1.56 5.51 11.56
CA ILE A 50 1.17 6.08 10.25
C ILE A 50 -0.30 5.76 9.94
N GLY A 51 -0.78 4.54 10.19
CA GLY A 51 -2.19 4.16 10.03
C GLY A 51 -3.10 5.03 10.89
N GLY A 52 -2.75 5.22 12.17
CA GLY A 52 -3.51 6.11 13.06
C GLY A 52 -3.57 7.57 12.59
N ALA A 53 -2.51 8.07 11.98
CA ALA A 53 -2.51 9.40 11.38
C ALA A 53 -3.34 9.45 10.08
N LEU A 54 -3.20 8.42 9.24
CA LEU A 54 -3.93 8.30 7.98
C LEU A 54 -5.45 8.29 8.19
N ALA A 55 -5.92 7.66 9.27
CA ALA A 55 -7.34 7.60 9.61
C ALA A 55 -8.00 8.98 9.77
N VAL A 56 -7.24 10.00 10.18
CA VAL A 56 -7.73 11.37 10.41
C VAL A 56 -7.21 12.40 9.41
N ASN A 57 -6.16 12.06 8.65
CA ASN A 57 -5.62 12.96 7.63
C ASN A 57 -6.51 12.98 6.39
N GLY A 58 -7.02 14.16 6.03
CA GLY A 58 -7.91 14.39 4.89
C GLY A 58 -7.21 14.93 3.63
N VAL A 59 -5.87 14.85 3.53
CA VAL A 59 -5.13 15.54 2.46
C VAL A 59 -4.14 14.63 1.74
N LEU A 60 -3.52 13.66 2.43
CA LEU A 60 -2.52 12.78 1.85
C LEU A 60 -3.17 11.86 0.81
N THR A 61 -2.72 11.95 -0.43
CA THR A 61 -3.25 11.17 -1.55
C THR A 61 -2.32 10.05 -2.00
N ASN A 62 -1.02 10.17 -1.74
CA ASN A 62 -0.01 9.18 -2.12
C ASN A 62 0.90 8.87 -0.93
N LEU A 63 1.01 7.59 -0.58
CA LEU A 63 1.86 7.07 0.48
C LEU A 63 2.67 5.87 -0.02
N VAL A 64 4.00 5.96 0.09
CA VAL A 64 4.93 4.88 -0.23
C VAL A 64 5.57 4.39 1.07
N LEU A 65 5.37 3.10 1.36
CA LEU A 65 5.89 2.39 2.53
C LEU A 65 6.69 1.12 2.13
N MET A 66 7.07 1.01 0.85
CA MET A 66 7.81 -0.16 0.37
C MET A 66 9.12 -0.38 1.16
N SER A 67 9.52 -1.64 1.34
CA SER A 67 10.80 -2.01 1.99
C SER A 67 10.97 -1.40 3.38
N ASN A 68 10.07 -1.71 4.31
CA ASN A 68 10.06 -1.14 5.66
C ASN A 68 9.95 -2.17 6.79
N ASN A 69 10.09 -3.45 6.52
CA ASN A 69 9.92 -4.53 7.50
C ASN A 69 8.55 -4.50 8.20
N ILE A 70 7.51 -4.09 7.45
CA ILE A 70 6.14 -4.10 7.93
C ILE A 70 5.62 -5.52 7.83
N GLY A 71 5.13 -6.07 8.93
CA GLY A 71 4.49 -7.36 8.99
C GLY A 71 2.95 -7.26 8.98
N ASP A 72 2.32 -8.37 9.37
CA ASP A 72 0.86 -8.49 9.32
C ASP A 72 0.13 -7.51 10.25
N GLU A 73 0.72 -7.20 11.41
CA GLU A 73 0.11 -6.26 12.36
C GLU A 73 0.09 -4.83 11.80
N GLY A 74 1.19 -4.40 11.19
CA GLY A 74 1.29 -3.10 10.54
C GLY A 74 0.35 -3.01 9.34
N ALA A 75 0.28 -4.06 8.50
CA ALA A 75 -0.63 -4.14 7.38
C ALA A 75 -2.11 -4.06 7.82
N ALA A 76 -2.47 -4.76 8.91
CA ALA A 76 -3.83 -4.70 9.48
C ALA A 76 -4.19 -3.29 9.96
N ALA A 77 -3.24 -2.58 10.57
CA ALA A 77 -3.43 -1.18 10.99
C ALA A 77 -3.65 -0.25 9.79
N LEU A 78 -2.87 -0.41 8.71
CA LEU A 78 -3.05 0.33 7.47
C LEU A 78 -4.40 0.02 6.81
N ALA A 79 -4.79 -1.25 6.73
CA ALA A 79 -6.09 -1.66 6.22
C ALA A 79 -7.25 -1.05 7.04
N SER A 80 -7.13 -1.02 8.36
CA SER A 80 -8.11 -0.40 9.25
C SER A 80 -8.23 1.12 9.01
N ALA A 81 -7.10 1.78 8.80
CA ALA A 81 -7.08 3.22 8.47
C ALA A 81 -7.76 3.49 7.11
N LEU A 82 -7.51 2.66 6.11
CA LEU A 82 -8.14 2.78 4.79
C LEU A 82 -9.67 2.72 4.86
N ARG A 83 -10.26 1.93 5.77
CA ARG A 83 -11.73 1.83 5.91
C ARG A 83 -12.40 3.18 6.16
N VAL A 84 -11.71 4.09 6.85
CA VAL A 84 -12.23 5.42 7.22
C VAL A 84 -11.61 6.56 6.42
N ASN A 85 -10.43 6.35 5.85
CA ASN A 85 -9.78 7.37 5.03
C ASN A 85 -10.45 7.46 3.65
N GLY A 86 -10.94 8.63 3.29
CA GLY A 86 -11.64 8.90 2.03
C GLY A 86 -10.79 9.50 0.91
N VAL A 87 -9.49 9.81 1.16
CA VAL A 87 -8.70 10.66 0.25
C VAL A 87 -7.48 9.97 -0.35
N LEU A 88 -6.91 8.94 0.31
CA LEU A 88 -5.75 8.24 -0.23
C LEU A 88 -6.13 7.51 -1.53
N THR A 89 -5.37 7.76 -2.59
CA THR A 89 -5.58 7.20 -3.93
C THR A 89 -4.41 6.37 -4.44
N SER A 90 -3.27 6.41 -3.74
CA SER A 90 -2.10 5.61 -4.07
C SER A 90 -1.45 5.10 -2.79
N LEU A 91 -1.24 3.79 -2.71
CA LEU A 91 -0.55 3.13 -1.60
C LEU A 91 0.42 2.09 -2.17
N ASP A 92 1.65 2.11 -1.68
CA ASP A 92 2.64 1.08 -1.96
C ASP A 92 3.16 0.50 -0.64
N VAL A 93 2.90 -0.79 -0.42
CA VAL A 93 3.37 -1.58 0.73
C VAL A 93 4.19 -2.80 0.28
N GLY A 94 4.63 -2.82 -0.96
CA GLY A 94 5.44 -3.92 -1.50
C GLY A 94 6.79 -4.08 -0.81
N PHE A 95 7.40 -5.26 -0.97
CA PHE A 95 8.72 -5.57 -0.40
C PHE A 95 8.78 -5.38 1.12
N ASN A 96 7.75 -5.83 1.80
CA ASN A 96 7.64 -5.88 3.25
C ASN A 96 7.47 -7.34 3.71
N ASP A 97 7.34 -7.56 5.02
CA ASP A 97 7.22 -8.90 5.61
C ASP A 97 5.75 -9.36 5.73
N LEU A 98 4.92 -8.99 4.74
CA LEU A 98 3.50 -9.35 4.72
C LEU A 98 3.31 -10.80 4.30
N THR A 99 2.41 -11.49 5.01
CA THR A 99 1.82 -12.73 4.48
C THR A 99 0.81 -12.43 3.38
N GLU A 100 0.50 -13.44 2.54
CA GLU A 100 -0.59 -13.34 1.55
C GLU A 100 -1.90 -12.84 2.18
N GLU A 101 -2.28 -13.39 3.34
CA GLU A 101 -3.53 -13.02 4.01
C GLU A 101 -3.55 -11.54 4.44
N ALA A 102 -2.42 -11.01 4.91
CA ALA A 102 -2.30 -9.59 5.27
C ALA A 102 -2.40 -8.69 4.04
N ALA A 103 -1.75 -9.05 2.94
CA ALA A 103 -1.83 -8.33 1.68
C ALA A 103 -3.27 -8.34 1.11
N LEU A 104 -3.93 -9.51 1.13
CA LEU A 104 -5.33 -9.64 0.72
C LEU A 104 -6.29 -8.89 1.66
N GLY A 105 -5.94 -8.72 2.92
CA GLY A 105 -6.68 -7.87 3.86
C GLY A 105 -6.80 -6.42 3.36
N ILE A 106 -5.72 -5.87 2.79
CA ILE A 106 -5.74 -4.54 2.15
C ILE A 106 -6.63 -4.55 0.90
N VAL A 107 -6.50 -5.57 0.06
CA VAL A 107 -7.32 -5.72 -1.17
C VAL A 107 -8.79 -5.78 -0.85
N ARG A 108 -9.20 -6.56 0.15
CA ARG A 108 -10.59 -6.69 0.58
C ARG A 108 -11.19 -5.37 1.07
N VAL A 109 -10.40 -4.58 1.79
CA VAL A 109 -10.82 -3.23 2.19
C VAL A 109 -10.99 -2.33 0.98
N GLU A 110 -10.03 -2.34 0.05
CA GLU A 110 -10.12 -1.52 -1.16
C GLU A 110 -11.24 -1.95 -2.10
N ARG A 111 -11.58 -3.23 -2.17
CA ARG A 111 -12.74 -3.72 -2.93
C ARG A 111 -14.05 -3.06 -2.47
N GLN A 112 -14.19 -2.75 -1.19
CA GLN A 112 -15.34 -2.03 -0.63
C GLN A 112 -15.20 -0.51 -0.76
N ARG A 113 -14.00 0.01 -0.49
CA ARG A 113 -13.70 1.45 -0.49
C ARG A 113 -13.65 2.01 -1.90
N ASN A 114 -13.06 1.30 -2.86
CA ASN A 114 -12.93 1.64 -4.29
C ASN A 114 -12.39 3.06 -4.52
N LYS A 115 -11.25 3.39 -3.94
CA LYS A 115 -10.60 4.70 -4.02
C LYS A 115 -9.19 4.66 -4.59
N LEU A 116 -8.43 3.56 -4.36
CA LEU A 116 -7.07 3.49 -4.87
C LEU A 116 -7.06 3.41 -6.39
N THR A 117 -6.32 4.33 -6.99
CA THR A 117 -5.97 4.29 -8.42
C THR A 117 -4.65 3.56 -8.65
N SER A 118 -3.83 3.41 -7.59
CA SER A 118 -2.57 2.67 -7.62
C SER A 118 -2.37 1.90 -6.32
N LEU A 119 -2.00 0.62 -6.43
CA LEU A 119 -1.71 -0.27 -5.31
C LEU A 119 -0.44 -1.08 -5.59
N GLY A 120 0.58 -0.96 -4.72
CA GLY A 120 1.81 -1.73 -4.75
C GLY A 120 1.76 -2.86 -3.73
N LEU A 121 1.86 -4.11 -4.21
CA LEU A 121 1.91 -5.37 -3.47
C LEU A 121 3.03 -6.28 -3.99
N GLY A 122 4.13 -5.70 -4.48
CA GLY A 122 5.30 -6.47 -4.90
C GLY A 122 5.91 -7.23 -3.72
N ASP A 123 6.34 -8.48 -3.94
CA ASP A 123 6.97 -9.34 -2.92
C ASP A 123 6.17 -9.41 -1.59
N CYS A 124 4.86 -9.73 -1.70
CA CYS A 124 3.94 -9.90 -0.56
C CYS A 124 3.49 -11.37 -0.41
N GLY A 125 4.25 -12.33 -0.93
CA GLY A 125 3.98 -13.76 -0.80
C GLY A 125 2.68 -14.23 -1.47
N ILE A 126 2.11 -13.46 -2.40
CA ILE A 126 0.84 -13.77 -3.06
C ILE A 126 1.02 -14.98 -3.99
N GLY A 127 0.23 -16.02 -3.75
CA GLY A 127 0.18 -17.23 -4.55
C GLY A 127 -1.00 -17.25 -5.54
N PRO A 128 -1.24 -18.39 -6.21
CA PRO A 128 -2.31 -18.52 -7.21
C PRO A 128 -3.70 -18.23 -6.65
N THR A 129 -3.96 -18.60 -5.39
CA THR A 129 -5.24 -18.36 -4.72
C THR A 129 -5.47 -16.86 -4.50
N GLY A 130 -4.47 -16.16 -3.98
CA GLY A 130 -4.52 -14.72 -3.81
C GLY A 130 -4.62 -13.97 -5.12
N ALA A 131 -3.94 -14.46 -6.16
CA ALA A 131 -4.03 -13.89 -7.51
C ALA A 131 -5.47 -13.93 -8.04
N ALA A 132 -6.23 -15.00 -7.79
CA ALA A 132 -7.64 -15.09 -8.19
C ALA A 132 -8.50 -14.04 -7.48
N GLU A 133 -8.30 -13.82 -6.18
CA GLU A 133 -9.02 -12.79 -5.42
C GLU A 133 -8.67 -11.37 -5.91
N ILE A 134 -7.40 -11.13 -6.23
CA ILE A 134 -6.95 -9.86 -6.81
C ILE A 134 -7.56 -9.64 -8.20
N ALA A 135 -7.66 -10.69 -9.03
CA ALA A 135 -8.31 -10.60 -10.33
C ALA A 135 -9.77 -10.15 -10.23
N GLU A 136 -10.51 -10.66 -9.24
CA GLU A 136 -11.87 -10.19 -8.95
C GLU A 136 -11.89 -8.71 -8.56
N TYR A 137 -10.94 -8.26 -7.72
CA TYR A 137 -10.82 -6.86 -7.35
C TYR A 137 -10.54 -5.97 -8.56
N VAL A 138 -9.58 -6.35 -9.40
CA VAL A 138 -9.20 -5.60 -10.61
C VAL A 138 -10.39 -5.50 -11.58
N SER A 139 -11.10 -6.61 -11.79
CA SER A 139 -12.26 -6.65 -12.69
C SER A 139 -13.43 -5.81 -12.19
N GLY A 140 -13.63 -5.74 -10.88
CA GLY A 140 -14.72 -5.00 -10.24
C GLY A 140 -14.41 -3.53 -9.94
N SER A 141 -13.14 -3.12 -10.00
CA SER A 141 -12.77 -1.76 -9.66
C SER A 141 -13.06 -0.77 -10.79
N ALA A 142 -13.76 0.31 -10.44
CA ALA A 142 -14.03 1.41 -11.38
C ALA A 142 -12.89 2.46 -11.43
N VAL A 143 -11.95 2.42 -10.49
CA VAL A 143 -10.96 3.50 -10.29
C VAL A 143 -9.51 3.03 -10.40
N LEU A 144 -9.22 1.74 -10.16
CA LEU A 144 -7.85 1.21 -10.19
C LEU A 144 -7.27 1.32 -11.61
N LYS A 145 -6.07 1.90 -11.69
CA LYS A 145 -5.31 2.10 -12.93
C LYS A 145 -4.02 1.31 -12.95
N ASN A 146 -3.39 1.14 -11.78
CA ASN A 146 -2.13 0.44 -11.64
C ASN A 146 -2.20 -0.50 -10.42
N ILE A 147 -1.69 -1.72 -10.60
CA ILE A 147 -1.37 -2.64 -9.51
C ILE A 147 0.00 -3.24 -9.79
N ASP A 148 0.88 -3.20 -8.80
CA ASP A 148 2.18 -3.88 -8.88
C ASP A 148 2.10 -5.17 -8.06
N LEU A 149 2.24 -6.31 -8.72
CA LEU A 149 2.29 -7.65 -8.15
C LEU A 149 3.64 -8.33 -8.44
N SER A 150 4.66 -7.56 -8.79
CA SER A 150 5.99 -8.09 -9.10
C SER A 150 6.55 -8.90 -7.92
N TYR A 151 7.39 -9.89 -8.24
CA TYR A 151 8.06 -10.76 -7.26
C TYR A 151 7.13 -11.63 -6.39
N ASN A 152 5.87 -11.82 -6.77
CA ASN A 152 4.96 -12.79 -6.19
C ASN A 152 4.99 -14.12 -6.97
N ASN A 153 4.34 -15.17 -6.45
CA ASN A 153 4.28 -16.49 -7.09
C ASN A 153 2.85 -16.79 -7.58
N LEU A 154 2.41 -16.08 -8.60
CA LEU A 154 1.02 -16.07 -9.05
C LEU A 154 0.61 -17.29 -9.90
N GLY A 155 1.54 -18.13 -10.34
CA GLY A 155 1.32 -19.29 -11.21
C GLY A 155 1.84 -20.60 -10.65
N ASP A 156 1.38 -21.73 -11.19
CA ASP A 156 1.73 -23.08 -10.74
C ASP A 156 3.22 -23.45 -10.93
N GLU A 157 3.99 -22.69 -11.73
CA GLU A 157 5.38 -23.02 -12.09
C GLU A 157 6.43 -22.11 -11.44
N GLY A 158 6.10 -21.33 -10.42
CA GLY A 158 7.09 -20.55 -9.66
C GLY A 158 7.86 -19.49 -10.46
N ARG A 159 7.32 -19.01 -11.56
CA ARG A 159 7.92 -17.93 -12.34
C ARG A 159 7.68 -16.60 -11.65
N LYS A 160 8.76 -15.91 -11.33
CA LYS A 160 8.73 -14.50 -10.91
C LYS A 160 8.41 -13.63 -12.13
N GLU A 161 7.15 -13.50 -12.48
CA GLU A 161 6.70 -12.64 -13.57
C GLU A 161 6.28 -11.28 -13.04
N ARG A 162 6.67 -10.26 -13.77
CA ARG A 162 6.33 -8.88 -13.49
C ARG A 162 4.98 -8.57 -14.14
N PHE A 163 3.93 -8.40 -13.35
CA PHE A 163 2.65 -7.95 -13.84
C PHE A 163 2.43 -6.47 -13.45
N THR A 164 2.41 -5.62 -14.46
CA THR A 164 1.96 -4.23 -14.31
C THR A 164 0.71 -4.09 -15.14
N VAL A 165 -0.44 -3.89 -14.51
CA VAL A 165 -1.69 -3.61 -15.23
C VAL A 165 -1.75 -2.11 -15.45
N SER A 166 -1.46 -1.70 -16.68
CA SER A 166 -1.60 -0.31 -17.14
C SER A 166 -2.71 -0.26 -18.20
N GLY A 167 -3.85 0.27 -17.85
CA GLY A 167 -4.94 0.56 -18.80
C GLY A 167 -5.95 -0.58 -19.01
N ARG A 168 -7.10 -0.22 -19.55
CA ARG A 168 -8.31 -1.04 -19.74
C ARG A 168 -8.26 -2.06 -20.89
N GLU A 169 -7.12 -2.56 -21.29
CA GLU A 169 -7.05 -3.59 -22.32
C GLU A 169 -6.58 -4.92 -21.73
N GLY A 170 -7.53 -5.84 -21.58
CA GLY A 170 -7.36 -7.28 -21.51
C GLY A 170 -6.38 -7.81 -20.46
N PHE A 171 -6.85 -8.00 -19.21
CA PHE A 171 -6.17 -8.83 -18.24
C PHE A 171 -6.43 -10.30 -18.58
N GLU A 172 -5.48 -10.96 -19.25
CA GLU A 172 -5.43 -12.42 -19.35
C GLU A 172 -4.46 -12.97 -18.29
N LEU A 173 -5.02 -13.64 -17.28
CA LEU A 173 -4.25 -14.60 -16.49
C LEU A 173 -3.96 -15.78 -17.44
N GLY A 174 -2.76 -15.91 -17.94
CA GLY A 174 -2.34 -17.10 -18.66
C GLY A 174 -2.46 -18.31 -17.74
N MET A 175 -3.41 -19.20 -18.04
CA MET A 175 -3.48 -20.55 -17.49
C MET A 175 -2.40 -21.42 -18.10
#